data_36d0c895d01b1341df2d733b9958bdc9
#
_entry.id   36d0c895d01b1341df2d733b9958bdc9
#
_cell.length_a   1.000
_cell.length_b   1.000
_cell.length_c   1.000
_cell.angle_alpha   90.00
_cell.angle_beta   90.00
_cell.angle_gamma   90.00
#
_symmetry.space_group_name_H-M   'P 1'
#
loop_
_entity.id
_entity.type
_entity.pdbx_description
1 polymer ?
#
loop_
_entity_poly.entity_id
_entity_poly.type
_entity_poly.pdbx_seq_one_letter_code
_entity_poly.pdbx_strand_id
1 'polypeptide(L)'
;MKIIVTGAIGHIGSYIIRDLGVNFPGADIVMIDNMMTQRFSSLFSLPLNAKYRFVEGDVSQMDLELVFVGASIVIHLAAITDAAGSIDKAEELEANNYQSTLRVAKACIEVDACLIALSSTSVYGTQKDQVDENCSEIDLQ
;
A
#
# COMPACT_ATOMS: atom_id res chain seq x y z
N MET A 1 -2.50 -15.29 12.12
CA MET A 1 -3.00 -14.05 11.50
C MET A 1 -2.34 -13.89 10.14
N LYS A 2 -3.10 -13.66 9.07
CA LYS A 2 -2.58 -13.39 7.73
C LYS A 2 -2.63 -11.89 7.47
N ILE A 3 -1.50 -11.30 7.11
CA ILE A 3 -1.36 -9.88 6.80
C ILE A 3 -0.88 -9.76 5.37
N ILE A 4 -1.55 -8.91 4.58
CA ILE A 4 -1.14 -8.63 3.20
C ILE A 4 -0.58 -7.22 3.15
N VAL A 5 0.54 -7.06 2.45
CA VAL A 5 1.16 -5.76 2.19
C VAL A 5 1.32 -5.61 0.69
N THR A 6 0.65 -4.65 0.08
CA THR A 6 0.85 -4.29 -1.33
C THR A 6 1.86 -3.16 -1.43
N GLY A 7 2.63 -3.09 -2.51
CA GLY A 7 3.78 -2.18 -2.59
C GLY A 7 4.87 -2.55 -1.58
N ALA A 8 4.99 -3.85 -1.30
CA ALA A 8 5.75 -4.39 -0.17
C ALA A 8 7.26 -4.14 -0.24
N ILE A 9 7.82 -3.98 -1.42
CA ILE A 9 9.25 -3.70 -1.59
C ILE A 9 9.56 -2.23 -1.86
N GLY A 10 8.54 -1.36 -1.86
CA GLY A 10 8.71 0.09 -1.87
C GLY A 10 9.42 0.62 -0.62
N HIS A 11 9.65 1.93 -0.53
CA HIS A 11 10.32 2.55 0.61
C HIS A 11 9.62 2.24 1.95
N ILE A 12 8.33 2.52 2.04
CA ILE A 12 7.53 2.29 3.25
C ILE A 12 7.29 0.79 3.45
N GLY A 13 6.90 0.09 2.37
CA GLY A 13 6.60 -1.34 2.41
C GLY A 13 7.75 -2.18 2.93
N SER A 14 8.98 -1.92 2.47
CA SER A 14 10.17 -2.66 2.91
C SER A 14 10.49 -2.50 4.40
N TYR A 15 10.13 -1.38 5.01
CA TYR A 15 10.21 -1.18 6.44
C TYR A 15 9.08 -1.94 7.16
N ILE A 16 7.85 -1.77 6.70
CA ILE A 16 6.66 -2.37 7.32
C ILE A 16 6.73 -3.90 7.34
N ILE A 17 7.15 -4.56 6.26
CA ILE A 17 7.24 -6.02 6.26
C ILE A 17 8.23 -6.55 7.30
N ARG A 18 9.28 -5.80 7.63
CA ARG A 18 10.23 -6.16 8.69
C ARG A 18 9.65 -5.90 10.07
N ASP A 19 9.03 -4.73 10.26
CA ASP A 19 8.42 -4.35 11.53
C ASP A 19 7.30 -5.33 11.91
N LEU A 20 6.45 -5.71 10.97
CA LEU A 20 5.44 -6.74 11.16
C LEU A 20 6.03 -8.09 11.58
N GLY A 21 7.14 -8.50 10.98
CA GLY A 21 7.81 -9.76 11.35
C GLY A 21 8.38 -9.76 12.76
N VAL A 22 8.79 -8.61 13.26
CA VAL A 22 9.29 -8.46 14.64
C VAL A 22 8.13 -8.41 15.63
N ASN A 23 7.10 -7.62 15.35
CA ASN A 23 6.03 -7.30 16.29
C ASN A 23 4.88 -8.32 16.27
N PHE A 24 4.74 -9.13 15.22
CA PHE A 24 3.71 -10.15 15.08
C PHE A 24 4.32 -11.54 14.82
N PRO A 25 4.99 -12.14 15.82
CA PRO A 25 5.59 -13.46 15.67
C PRO A 25 4.56 -14.51 15.22
N GLY A 26 4.94 -15.33 14.24
CA GLY A 26 4.05 -16.35 13.67
C GLY A 26 3.02 -15.84 12.66
N ALA A 27 3.00 -14.55 12.34
CA ALA A 27 2.16 -14.04 11.27
C ALA A 27 2.55 -14.63 9.91
N ASP A 28 1.56 -14.78 9.03
CA ASP A 28 1.73 -15.10 7.60
C ASP A 28 1.66 -13.78 6.81
N ILE A 29 2.82 -13.28 6.40
CA ILE A 29 2.96 -11.98 5.72
C ILE A 29 3.07 -12.23 4.22
N VAL A 30 2.03 -11.84 3.49
CA VAL A 30 1.99 -11.91 2.03
C VAL A 30 2.39 -10.55 1.45
N MET A 31 3.48 -10.54 0.74
CA MET A 31 4.08 -9.35 0.14
C MET A 31 3.72 -9.30 -1.34
N ILE A 32 3.01 -8.29 -1.79
CA ILE A 32 2.61 -8.10 -3.20
C ILE A 32 3.31 -6.87 -3.75
N ASP A 33 3.95 -7.01 -4.90
CA ASP A 33 4.60 -5.90 -5.60
C ASP A 33 4.74 -6.24 -7.08
N ASN A 34 4.63 -5.25 -7.97
CA ASN A 34 4.81 -5.43 -9.41
C ASN A 34 6.26 -5.29 -9.86
N MET A 35 7.19 -5.12 -8.94
CA MET A 35 8.63 -5.01 -9.16
C MET A 35 9.05 -3.82 -10.04
N MET A 36 8.18 -2.85 -10.29
CA MET A 36 8.48 -1.68 -11.14
C MET A 36 9.75 -0.93 -10.66
N THR A 37 9.98 -0.89 -9.34
CA THR A 37 11.16 -0.23 -8.75
C THR A 37 12.38 -1.15 -8.62
N GLN A 38 12.26 -2.44 -8.96
CA GLN A 38 13.32 -3.46 -8.94
C GLN A 38 14.08 -3.56 -7.61
N ARG A 39 13.42 -3.29 -6.49
CA ARG A 39 14.03 -3.28 -5.15
C ARG A 39 14.13 -4.67 -4.52
N PHE A 40 14.71 -5.62 -5.22
CA PHE A 40 14.89 -7.01 -4.77
C PHE A 40 15.57 -7.14 -3.40
N SER A 41 16.46 -6.22 -3.07
CA SER A 41 17.16 -6.21 -1.79
C SER A 41 16.21 -6.13 -0.58
N SER A 42 15.01 -5.60 -0.77
CA SER A 42 13.98 -5.53 0.27
C SER A 42 13.50 -6.90 0.76
N LEU A 43 13.65 -7.94 -0.07
CA LEU A 43 13.26 -9.31 0.25
C LEU A 43 14.32 -10.09 1.05
N PHE A 44 15.53 -9.54 1.20
CA PHE A 44 16.59 -10.22 1.92
C PHE A 44 16.59 -9.87 3.41
N SER A 45 17.13 -10.80 4.20
CA SER A 45 17.31 -10.62 5.64
C SER A 45 16.03 -10.22 6.38
N LEU A 46 14.89 -10.83 5.99
CA LEU A 46 13.63 -10.67 6.70
C LEU A 46 13.73 -11.36 8.08
N PRO A 47 13.06 -10.84 9.13
CA PRO A 47 13.01 -11.48 10.45
C PRO A 47 12.49 -12.91 10.38
N LEU A 48 13.12 -13.82 11.11
CA LEU A 48 12.75 -15.25 11.10
C LEU A 48 11.50 -15.59 11.94
N ASN A 49 10.94 -14.62 12.63
CA ASN A 49 9.82 -14.80 13.54
C ASN A 49 8.46 -14.91 12.85
N ALA A 50 8.38 -14.59 11.56
CA ALA A 50 7.17 -14.67 10.76
C ALA A 50 7.38 -15.54 9.51
N LYS A 51 6.28 -15.89 8.85
CA LYS A 51 6.30 -16.54 7.53
C LYS A 51 6.12 -15.50 6.46
N TYR A 52 6.92 -15.56 5.41
CA TYR A 52 6.87 -14.61 4.31
C TYR A 52 6.57 -15.32 2.99
N ARG A 53 5.69 -14.73 2.21
CA ARG A 53 5.40 -15.16 0.86
C ARG A 53 5.38 -13.95 -0.06
N PHE A 54 6.24 -13.94 -1.06
CA PHE A 54 6.24 -12.92 -2.09
C PHE A 54 5.36 -13.34 -3.27
N VAL A 55 4.55 -12.42 -3.74
CA VAL A 55 3.70 -12.56 -4.93
C VAL A 55 4.01 -11.39 -5.85
N GLU A 56 4.69 -11.68 -6.94
CA GLU A 56 4.88 -10.68 -8.00
C GLU A 56 3.56 -10.47 -8.73
N GLY A 57 3.09 -9.23 -8.78
CA GLY A 57 1.86 -8.89 -9.46
C GLY A 57 1.42 -7.45 -9.26
N ASP A 58 0.61 -6.99 -10.20
CA ASP A 58 0.01 -5.67 -10.16
C ASP A 58 -1.40 -5.74 -9.58
N VAL A 59 -1.65 -4.99 -8.51
CA VAL A 59 -2.96 -4.94 -7.84
C VAL A 59 -4.08 -4.44 -8.74
N SER A 60 -3.74 -3.74 -9.82
CA SER A 60 -4.72 -3.29 -10.83
C SER A 60 -5.17 -4.41 -11.76
N GLN A 61 -4.43 -5.54 -11.85
CA GLN A 61 -4.66 -6.60 -12.82
C GLN A 61 -4.96 -7.97 -12.19
N MET A 62 -4.40 -8.24 -11.00
CA MET A 62 -4.51 -9.56 -10.38
C MET A 62 -5.88 -9.82 -9.76
N ASP A 63 -6.20 -11.09 -9.54
CA ASP A 63 -7.35 -11.51 -8.76
C ASP A 63 -7.08 -11.35 -7.27
N LEU A 64 -7.51 -10.19 -6.75
CA LEU A 64 -7.26 -9.81 -5.36
C LEU A 64 -8.08 -10.65 -4.38
N GLU A 65 -9.30 -11.03 -4.73
CA GLU A 65 -10.16 -11.82 -3.86
C GLU A 65 -9.50 -13.18 -3.57
N LEU A 66 -8.97 -13.84 -4.61
CA LEU A 66 -8.26 -15.10 -4.46
C LEU A 66 -7.02 -14.98 -3.56
N VAL A 67 -6.24 -13.92 -3.74
CA VAL A 67 -4.99 -13.71 -2.98
C VAL A 67 -5.30 -13.33 -1.53
N PHE A 68 -6.38 -12.57 -1.31
CA PHE A 68 -6.76 -12.05 0.00
C PHE A 68 -7.52 -13.05 0.88
N VAL A 69 -7.98 -14.18 0.34
CA VAL A 69 -8.68 -15.21 1.13
C VAL A 69 -7.98 -15.45 2.46
N GLY A 70 -8.74 -15.29 3.56
CA GLY A 70 -8.27 -15.50 4.94
C GLY A 70 -7.32 -14.42 5.46
N ALA A 71 -7.18 -13.29 4.77
CA ALA A 71 -6.48 -12.14 5.30
C ALA A 71 -7.27 -11.53 6.47
N SER A 72 -6.55 -11.17 7.54
CA SER A 72 -7.11 -10.39 8.65
C SER A 72 -6.92 -8.88 8.38
N ILE A 73 -5.80 -8.52 7.78
CA ILE A 73 -5.41 -7.12 7.53
C ILE A 73 -4.77 -7.02 6.15
N VAL A 74 -5.12 -5.98 5.42
CA VAL A 74 -4.47 -5.57 4.18
C VAL A 74 -3.91 -4.17 4.35
N ILE A 75 -2.59 -4.02 4.19
CA ILE A 75 -1.89 -2.73 4.20
C ILE A 75 -1.59 -2.36 2.75
N HIS A 76 -2.31 -1.37 2.24
CA HIS A 76 -2.21 -0.95 0.85
C HIS A 76 -1.25 0.22 0.69
N LEU A 77 -0.08 -0.06 0.12
CA LEU A 77 0.99 0.90 -0.14
C LEU A 77 1.39 0.96 -1.62
N ALA A 78 0.78 0.11 -2.45
CA ALA A 78 1.03 0.14 -3.89
C ALA A 78 0.42 1.42 -4.47
N ALA A 79 1.27 2.28 -4.95
CA ALA A 79 0.91 3.51 -5.64
C ALA A 79 2.03 3.89 -6.61
N ILE A 80 1.69 4.54 -7.70
CA ILE A 80 2.66 5.18 -8.56
C ILE A 80 2.90 6.58 -7.98
N THR A 81 4.11 6.80 -7.49
CA THR A 81 4.54 8.09 -6.94
C THR A 81 5.55 8.70 -7.88
N ASP A 82 5.13 9.50 -8.84
CA ASP A 82 6.05 10.26 -9.67
C ASP A 82 5.97 11.74 -9.27
N ALA A 83 6.91 12.15 -8.44
CA ALA A 83 7.05 13.54 -8.04
C ALA A 83 7.87 14.38 -9.04
N ALA A 84 8.48 13.78 -10.06
CA ALA A 84 9.53 14.45 -10.85
C ALA A 84 9.25 14.56 -12.35
N GLY A 85 8.20 13.99 -12.88
CA GLY A 85 8.24 13.75 -14.33
C GLY A 85 7.06 14.18 -15.19
N SER A 86 5.88 14.50 -14.69
CA SER A 86 4.87 14.86 -15.69
C SER A 86 3.58 15.45 -15.11
N ILE A 87 3.46 16.74 -15.23
CA ILE A 87 2.16 17.42 -15.22
C ILE A 87 1.22 16.74 -16.23
N ASP A 88 1.75 16.27 -17.36
CA ASP A 88 0.99 15.60 -18.44
C ASP A 88 0.48 14.19 -18.09
N LYS A 89 0.96 13.56 -17.01
CA LYS A 89 0.53 12.22 -16.55
C LYS A 89 -0.17 12.23 -15.20
N ALA A 90 -0.40 13.40 -14.61
CA ALA A 90 -0.99 13.50 -13.29
C ALA A 90 -2.38 12.83 -13.24
N GLU A 91 -3.21 13.05 -14.25
CA GLU A 91 -4.54 12.44 -14.35
C GLU A 91 -4.48 10.91 -14.48
N GLU A 92 -3.52 10.39 -15.25
CA GLU A 92 -3.32 8.95 -15.42
C GLU A 92 -2.84 8.30 -14.11
N LEU A 93 -1.91 8.96 -13.42
CA LEU A 93 -1.39 8.51 -12.13
C LEU A 93 -2.46 8.50 -11.04
N GLU A 94 -3.23 9.59 -10.96
CA GLU A 94 -4.33 9.71 -10.01
C GLU A 94 -5.40 8.65 -10.29
N ALA A 95 -5.83 8.50 -11.54
CA ALA A 95 -6.80 7.50 -11.94
C ALA A 95 -6.30 6.09 -11.59
N ASN A 96 -5.02 5.76 -11.86
CA ASN A 96 -4.44 4.48 -11.53
C ASN A 96 -4.43 4.22 -10.01
N ASN A 97 -3.97 5.19 -9.21
CA ASN A 97 -3.90 5.05 -7.76
C ASN A 97 -5.29 4.92 -7.14
N TYR A 98 -6.24 5.73 -7.59
CA TYR A 98 -7.62 5.65 -7.14
C TYR A 98 -8.27 4.30 -7.48
N GLN A 99 -8.15 3.85 -8.72
CA GLN A 99 -8.73 2.58 -9.16
C GLN A 99 -8.10 1.39 -8.45
N SER A 100 -6.79 1.40 -8.23
CA SER A 100 -6.10 0.36 -7.47
C SER A 100 -6.60 0.30 -6.03
N THR A 101 -6.71 1.45 -5.36
CA THR A 101 -7.23 1.53 -3.99
C THR A 101 -8.68 1.04 -3.91
N LEU A 102 -9.51 1.43 -4.87
CA LEU A 102 -10.91 0.98 -4.93
C LEU A 102 -11.03 -0.53 -5.12
N ARG A 103 -10.19 -1.14 -5.97
CA ARG A 103 -10.14 -2.60 -6.15
C ARG A 103 -9.72 -3.31 -4.88
N VAL A 104 -8.68 -2.82 -4.22
CA VAL A 104 -8.20 -3.36 -2.94
C VAL A 104 -9.29 -3.27 -1.87
N ALA A 105 -9.97 -2.12 -1.76
CA ALA A 105 -11.05 -1.92 -0.79
C ALA A 105 -12.21 -2.90 -1.02
N LYS A 106 -12.64 -3.10 -2.29
CA LYS A 106 -13.67 -4.07 -2.63
C LYS A 106 -13.26 -5.50 -2.26
N ALA A 107 -12.05 -5.90 -2.59
CA ALA A 107 -11.54 -7.22 -2.24
C ALA A 107 -11.46 -7.42 -0.71
N CYS A 108 -11.12 -6.39 0.06
CA CYS A 108 -11.15 -6.45 1.52
C CYS A 108 -12.56 -6.69 2.07
N ILE A 109 -13.57 -6.05 1.47
CA ILE A 109 -14.99 -6.26 1.86
C ILE A 109 -15.40 -7.71 1.61
N GLU A 110 -15.07 -8.27 0.43
CA GLU A 110 -15.45 -9.64 0.06
C GLU A 110 -14.82 -10.71 0.97
N VAL A 111 -13.64 -10.44 1.52
CA VAL A 111 -12.94 -11.40 2.40
C VAL A 111 -13.02 -11.04 3.89
N ASP A 112 -13.77 -10.01 4.27
CA ASP A 112 -13.92 -9.49 5.64
C ASP A 112 -12.56 -9.12 6.29
N ALA A 113 -11.69 -8.44 5.52
CA ALA A 113 -10.39 -7.99 5.98
C ALA A 113 -10.39 -6.49 6.34
N CYS A 114 -9.66 -6.12 7.39
CA CYS A 114 -9.41 -4.72 7.70
C CYS A 114 -8.46 -4.10 6.68
N LEU A 115 -8.82 -2.95 6.10
CA LEU A 115 -7.97 -2.18 5.19
C LEU A 115 -7.27 -1.05 5.93
N ILE A 116 -5.95 -0.94 5.74
CA ILE A 116 -5.13 0.21 6.11
C ILE A 116 -4.55 0.77 4.81
N ALA A 117 -4.90 2.01 4.46
CA ALA A 117 -4.38 2.69 3.27
C ALA A 117 -3.80 4.05 3.65
N LEU A 118 -2.81 4.50 2.87
CA LEU A 118 -2.25 5.84 3.03
C LEU A 118 -3.03 6.83 2.16
N SER A 119 -3.26 8.01 2.72
CA SER A 119 -3.78 9.16 2.01
C SER A 119 -2.65 10.14 1.68
N SER A 120 -2.96 11.19 0.91
CA SER A 120 -2.02 12.23 0.54
C SER A 120 -2.26 13.48 1.37
N THR A 121 -1.17 14.10 1.85
CA THR A 121 -1.22 15.41 2.47
C THR A 121 -1.26 16.56 1.45
N SER A 122 -1.14 16.26 0.17
CA SER A 122 -1.19 17.28 -0.91
C SER A 122 -2.54 18.00 -1.00
N VAL A 123 -3.60 17.40 -0.48
CA VAL A 123 -4.93 18.02 -0.38
C VAL A 123 -4.94 19.30 0.46
N TYR A 124 -3.98 19.46 1.35
CA TYR A 124 -3.87 20.65 2.20
C TYR A 124 -3.17 21.83 1.50
N GLY A 125 -2.63 21.63 0.28
CA GLY A 125 -1.94 22.67 -0.48
C GLY A 125 -0.74 23.25 0.25
N THR A 126 -0.40 24.48 -0.08
CA THR A 126 0.69 25.24 0.56
C THR A 126 0.14 26.11 1.69
N GLN A 127 -0.02 25.51 2.84
CA GLN A 127 -0.50 26.22 4.03
C GLN A 127 0.65 26.92 4.79
N LYS A 128 0.34 28.06 5.40
CA LYS A 128 1.29 28.82 6.24
C LYS A 128 1.30 28.35 7.68
N ASP A 129 0.18 27.80 8.13
CA ASP A 129 -0.05 27.33 9.49
C ASP A 129 -0.17 25.81 9.53
N GLN A 130 -0.16 25.26 10.74
CA GLN A 130 -0.40 23.84 10.94
C GLN A 130 -1.85 23.52 10.58
N VAL A 131 -2.04 22.49 9.76
CA VAL A 131 -3.35 21.99 9.34
C VAL A 131 -3.58 20.59 9.89
N ASP A 132 -4.82 20.25 10.11
CA ASP A 132 -5.27 18.93 10.53
C ASP A 132 -6.56 18.52 9.79
N GLU A 133 -7.14 17.39 10.14
CA GLU A 133 -8.36 16.86 9.53
C GLU A 133 -9.62 17.70 9.77
N ASN A 134 -9.54 18.74 10.58
CA ASN A 134 -10.65 19.68 10.85
C ASN A 134 -10.61 20.92 9.96
N CYS A 135 -9.63 21.02 9.05
CA CYS A 135 -9.59 22.09 8.05
C CYS A 135 -10.92 22.20 7.31
N SER A 136 -11.37 23.43 7.04
CA SER A 136 -12.55 23.65 6.20
C SER A 136 -12.25 23.32 4.72
N GLU A 137 -13.28 22.96 3.95
CA GLU A 137 -13.15 22.72 2.50
C GLU A 137 -12.59 23.94 1.75
N ILE A 138 -12.74 25.15 2.31
CA ILE A 138 -12.22 26.39 1.73
C ILE A 138 -10.70 26.47 1.85
N ASP A 139 -10.13 25.79 2.85
CA ASP A 139 -8.69 25.76 3.11
C ASP A 139 -7.99 24.64 2.31
N LEU A 140 -8.76 23.74 1.69
CA LEU A 140 -8.26 22.68 0.81
C LEU A 140 -8.11 23.21 -0.62
N GLN A 141 -6.91 23.21 -1.17
CA GLN A 141 -6.60 23.68 -2.53
C GLN A 141 -6.05 22.55 -3.39
#